data_6c8099fb8fa820383f06fa5d0644fde8
#
_entry.id   6c8099fb8fa820383f06fa5d0644fde8
#
_cell.length_a   1.000
_cell.length_b   1.000
_cell.length_c   1.000
_cell.angle_alpha   90.00
_cell.angle_beta   90.00
_cell.angle_gamma   90.00
#
_symmetry.space_group_name_H-M   'P 1'
#
loop_
_entity.id
_entity.type
_entity.pdbx_description
1 polymer ?
#
loop_
_entity_poly.entity_id
_entity_poly.type
_entity_poly.pdbx_seq_one_letter_code
_entity_poly.pdbx_strand_id
1 'polypeptide(L)'
;MKFRSVYRQLTIPLLAVLGILSVQAQVWAEPVVALSQVKWIHGSPDCSKGIDPPIQVFQQDKSTWVLRQNKCLSFEAPFMYLLLGDDRALLLDTGATDNPESFPLYTTVRSLIGERSLLVLHSHSHGDHCRGDEQFTAQAGVELVAPNTAGLRAFLDAADRTGNDRNIELGGRKVFVLETPGHQEESITLYDSQTRWLLTGDTVYPGLIYVKDWEAYRESISRVARFARNHAVVAVLGAHIEMTDRAGEHYPIGTVYQPHEAPLPLSPKALQTLDTALAKADGKETVQLDEFVIQPMNAMQRTLSNVARFFTQ
;
A
#
# COMPACT_ATOMS: atom_id res chain seq x y z
N MET A 1 81.00 -46.08 -46.10
CA MET A 1 80.15 -45.73 -44.90
C MET A 1 79.13 -44.69 -45.30
N LYS A 2 77.84 -45.06 -45.46
CA LYS A 2 76.78 -44.15 -45.86
C LYS A 2 75.84 -43.94 -44.69
N PHE A 3 75.75 -42.73 -44.16
CA PHE A 3 74.80 -42.36 -43.16
C PHE A 3 73.47 -41.99 -43.85
N ARG A 4 72.41 -42.68 -43.51
CA ARG A 4 71.03 -42.32 -43.89
C ARG A 4 70.39 -41.45 -42.77
N SER A 5 70.05 -40.25 -43.13
CA SER A 5 69.23 -39.33 -42.29
C SER A 5 67.77 -39.72 -42.45
N VAL A 6 67.08 -39.96 -41.30
CA VAL A 6 65.63 -40.21 -41.24
C VAL A 6 64.99 -38.95 -40.74
N TYR A 7 64.29 -38.24 -41.59
CA TYR A 7 63.39 -37.13 -41.19
C TYR A 7 62.06 -37.71 -40.69
N ARG A 8 61.76 -37.48 -39.45
CA ARG A 8 60.47 -37.78 -38.86
C ARG A 8 59.60 -36.54 -39.01
N GLN A 9 58.54 -36.60 -39.81
CA GLN A 9 57.53 -35.56 -39.92
C GLN A 9 56.61 -35.65 -38.72
N LEU A 10 56.55 -34.59 -37.93
CA LEU A 10 55.54 -34.36 -36.83
C LEU A 10 54.32 -33.67 -37.46
N THR A 11 53.24 -34.41 -37.56
CA THR A 11 51.91 -33.86 -37.88
C THR A 11 51.28 -33.36 -36.60
N ILE A 12 51.03 -32.05 -36.49
CA ILE A 12 50.31 -31.42 -35.44
C ILE A 12 48.78 -31.37 -35.83
N PRO A 13 47.87 -31.95 -35.07
CA PRO A 13 46.46 -31.83 -35.38
C PRO A 13 45.96 -30.40 -35.04
N LEU A 14 45.35 -29.76 -36.01
CA LEU A 14 44.67 -28.47 -35.87
C LEU A 14 43.34 -28.70 -35.12
N LEU A 15 43.29 -28.36 -33.82
CA LEU A 15 42.07 -28.33 -33.05
C LEU A 15 41.29 -27.06 -33.41
N ALA A 16 40.20 -27.23 -34.15
CA ALA A 16 39.23 -26.17 -34.42
C ALA A 16 38.41 -25.92 -33.14
N VAL A 17 38.69 -24.83 -32.47
CA VAL A 17 37.84 -24.34 -31.36
C VAL A 17 36.63 -23.63 -31.99
N LEU A 18 35.50 -24.32 -32.03
CA LEU A 18 34.19 -23.69 -32.30
C LEU A 18 33.78 -22.84 -31.11
N GLY A 19 34.02 -21.54 -31.17
CA GLY A 19 33.49 -20.56 -30.24
C GLY A 19 31.99 -20.45 -30.41
N ILE A 20 31.23 -20.99 -29.48
CA ILE A 20 29.77 -20.73 -29.35
C ILE A 20 29.61 -19.31 -28.81
N LEU A 21 29.34 -18.36 -29.71
CA LEU A 21 28.87 -17.01 -29.35
C LEU A 21 27.46 -17.14 -28.79
N SER A 22 27.35 -17.24 -27.48
CA SER A 22 26.07 -17.05 -26.79
C SER A 22 25.64 -15.58 -26.90
N VAL A 23 24.73 -15.28 -27.83
CA VAL A 23 24.02 -14.00 -27.85
C VAL A 23 23.11 -13.96 -26.62
N GLN A 24 23.59 -13.33 -25.57
CA GLN A 24 22.70 -12.97 -24.45
C GLN A 24 21.77 -11.87 -24.97
N ALA A 25 20.52 -12.25 -25.20
CA ALA A 25 19.44 -11.27 -25.40
C ALA A 25 19.34 -10.44 -24.12
N GLN A 26 19.80 -9.19 -24.18
CA GLN A 26 19.55 -8.20 -23.16
C GLN A 26 18.03 -7.93 -23.21
N VAL A 27 17.29 -8.54 -22.31
CA VAL A 27 15.90 -8.17 -22.03
C VAL A 27 15.97 -6.78 -21.40
N TRP A 28 15.69 -5.77 -22.19
CA TRP A 28 15.47 -4.43 -21.69
C TRP A 28 14.18 -4.50 -20.86
N ALA A 29 14.32 -4.49 -19.53
CA ALA A 29 13.16 -4.27 -18.66
C ALA A 29 12.61 -2.88 -19.00
N GLU A 30 11.32 -2.81 -19.34
CA GLU A 30 10.62 -1.54 -19.48
C GLU A 30 10.90 -0.69 -18.23
N PRO A 31 11.18 0.61 -18.37
CA PRO A 31 11.44 1.47 -17.24
C PRO A 31 10.21 1.45 -16.32
N VAL A 32 10.35 0.91 -15.12
CA VAL A 32 9.29 0.93 -14.11
C VAL A 32 8.97 2.40 -13.82
N VAL A 33 7.76 2.83 -14.11
CA VAL A 33 7.29 4.18 -13.78
C VAL A 33 7.40 4.35 -12.27
N ALA A 34 8.12 5.37 -11.81
CA ALA A 34 8.20 5.63 -10.39
C ALA A 34 6.80 5.93 -9.84
N LEU A 35 6.45 5.36 -8.69
CA LEU A 35 5.12 5.51 -8.08
C LEU A 35 4.69 6.99 -7.94
N SER A 36 5.64 7.89 -7.71
CA SER A 36 5.42 9.35 -7.64
C SER A 36 5.05 10.00 -8.99
N GLN A 37 5.23 9.29 -10.11
CA GLN A 37 4.90 9.78 -11.45
C GLN A 37 3.61 9.16 -12.01
N VAL A 38 3.01 8.24 -11.28
CA VAL A 38 1.76 7.60 -11.69
C VAL A 38 0.64 8.64 -11.67
N LYS A 39 -0.03 8.77 -12.81
CA LYS A 39 -1.28 9.52 -12.89
C LYS A 39 -2.42 8.62 -12.49
N TRP A 40 -2.97 8.91 -11.34
CA TRP A 40 -4.11 8.17 -10.82
C TRP A 40 -5.41 8.64 -11.45
N ILE A 41 -6.39 7.73 -11.58
CA ILE A 41 -7.74 8.13 -11.92
C ILE A 41 -8.25 9.09 -10.85
N HIS A 42 -8.58 10.29 -11.23
CA HIS A 42 -8.88 11.40 -10.31
C HIS A 42 -10.33 11.90 -10.43
N GLY A 43 -11.19 11.02 -10.95
CA GLY A 43 -12.60 11.31 -11.16
C GLY A 43 -12.91 12.13 -12.43
N SER A 44 -14.14 12.58 -12.53
CA SER A 44 -14.63 13.32 -13.69
C SER A 44 -15.52 14.48 -13.25
N PRO A 45 -15.52 15.61 -13.97
CA PRO A 45 -16.50 16.67 -13.73
C PRO A 45 -17.93 16.25 -14.07
N ASP A 46 -18.09 15.16 -14.86
CA ASP A 46 -19.36 14.53 -15.19
C ASP A 46 -19.17 13.01 -15.20
N CYS A 47 -19.48 12.36 -14.06
CA CYS A 47 -19.30 10.93 -13.89
C CYS A 47 -20.18 10.08 -14.82
N SER A 48 -21.26 10.62 -15.39
CA SER A 48 -22.07 9.92 -16.37
C SER A 48 -21.37 9.72 -17.72
N LYS A 49 -20.32 10.48 -17.97
CA LYS A 49 -19.47 10.45 -19.16
C LYS A 49 -18.05 9.94 -18.87
N GLY A 50 -17.80 9.52 -17.65
CA GLY A 50 -16.50 8.98 -17.23
C GLY A 50 -16.17 7.70 -18.00
N ILE A 51 -14.93 7.62 -18.51
CA ILE A 51 -14.40 6.45 -19.25
C ILE A 51 -13.40 5.65 -18.46
N ASP A 52 -13.02 6.15 -17.26
CA ASP A 52 -12.06 5.48 -16.41
C ASP A 52 -12.62 4.16 -15.86
N PRO A 53 -11.78 3.13 -15.70
CA PRO A 53 -12.22 1.86 -15.14
C PRO A 53 -12.68 2.01 -13.68
N PRO A 54 -13.48 1.09 -13.14
CA PRO A 54 -13.91 1.12 -11.74
C PRO A 54 -12.74 0.99 -10.77
N ILE A 55 -11.67 0.29 -11.19
CA ILE A 55 -10.44 0.10 -10.42
C ILE A 55 -9.26 0.35 -11.36
N GLN A 56 -8.40 1.30 -11.01
CA GLN A 56 -7.09 1.40 -11.63
C GLN A 56 -6.14 0.42 -10.94
N VAL A 57 -5.47 -0.42 -11.70
CA VAL A 57 -4.47 -1.38 -11.23
C VAL A 57 -3.10 -0.94 -11.70
N PHE A 58 -2.23 -0.59 -10.79
CA PHE A 58 -0.84 -0.26 -11.06
C PHE A 58 0.07 -1.38 -10.53
N GLN A 59 0.87 -1.96 -11.40
CA GLN A 59 1.85 -2.96 -11.04
C GLN A 59 3.19 -2.29 -10.73
N GLN A 60 3.60 -2.31 -9.46
CA GLN A 60 4.89 -1.79 -9.02
C GLN A 60 6.05 -2.72 -9.39
N ASP A 61 5.85 -4.01 -9.16
CA ASP A 61 6.78 -5.07 -9.51
C ASP A 61 5.98 -6.40 -9.71
N LYS A 62 6.69 -7.51 -9.95
CA LYS A 62 6.07 -8.82 -10.23
C LYS A 62 5.17 -9.37 -9.11
N SER A 63 5.25 -8.78 -7.91
CA SER A 63 4.57 -9.27 -6.68
C SER A 63 3.90 -8.17 -5.87
N THR A 64 3.79 -6.95 -6.42
CA THR A 64 3.22 -5.80 -5.71
C THR A 64 2.35 -4.96 -6.64
N TRP A 65 1.11 -4.71 -6.23
CA TRP A 65 0.17 -3.84 -6.94
C TRP A 65 -0.42 -2.80 -6.00
N VAL A 66 -0.71 -1.64 -6.58
CA VAL A 66 -1.49 -0.58 -5.97
C VAL A 66 -2.78 -0.45 -6.77
N LEU A 67 -3.91 -0.59 -6.09
CA LEU A 67 -5.23 -0.46 -6.69
C LEU A 67 -5.86 0.83 -6.21
N ARG A 68 -6.56 1.54 -7.10
CA ARG A 68 -7.32 2.73 -6.73
C ARG A 68 -8.76 2.60 -7.20
N GLN A 69 -9.70 2.84 -6.31
CA GLN A 69 -11.11 2.94 -6.66
C GLN A 69 -11.40 4.23 -7.44
N ASN A 70 -12.34 4.16 -8.39
CA ASN A 70 -12.75 5.34 -9.16
C ASN A 70 -13.57 6.30 -8.30
N LYS A 71 -13.20 7.59 -8.31
CA LYS A 71 -13.92 8.65 -7.59
C LYS A 71 -15.38 8.82 -8.03
N CYS A 72 -15.72 8.42 -9.23
CA CYS A 72 -17.11 8.41 -9.68
C CYS A 72 -17.98 7.30 -9.04
N LEU A 73 -17.38 6.29 -8.42
CA LEU A 73 -18.09 5.30 -7.61
C LEU A 73 -18.19 5.71 -6.13
N SER A 74 -17.15 6.33 -5.62
CA SER A 74 -17.09 6.93 -4.29
C SER A 74 -16.09 8.07 -4.29
N PHE A 75 -16.47 9.24 -3.75
CA PHE A 75 -15.56 10.38 -3.65
C PHE A 75 -14.32 10.08 -2.80
N GLU A 76 -14.39 9.11 -1.87
CA GLU A 76 -13.28 8.66 -1.04
C GLU A 76 -12.17 8.04 -1.91
N ALA A 77 -12.52 7.24 -2.90
CA ALA A 77 -11.60 6.61 -3.86
C ALA A 77 -10.32 6.04 -3.20
N PRO A 78 -10.48 5.13 -2.22
CA PRO A 78 -9.34 4.64 -1.46
C PRO A 78 -8.35 3.87 -2.32
N PHE A 79 -7.09 3.89 -1.89
CA PHE A 79 -6.04 3.01 -2.38
C PHE A 79 -6.05 1.71 -1.57
N MET A 80 -5.88 0.60 -2.28
CA MET A 80 -5.73 -0.73 -1.71
C MET A 80 -4.39 -1.31 -2.16
N TYR A 81 -3.77 -2.12 -1.33
CA TYR A 81 -2.44 -2.65 -1.61
C TYR A 81 -2.46 -4.17 -1.65
N LEU A 82 -1.97 -4.74 -2.74
CA LEU A 82 -1.88 -6.18 -2.94
C LEU A 82 -0.42 -6.63 -2.96
N LEU A 83 -0.06 -7.46 -1.98
CA LEU A 83 1.29 -7.95 -1.74
C LEU A 83 1.31 -9.47 -1.88
N LEU A 84 2.16 -10.00 -2.76
CA LEU A 84 2.32 -11.44 -2.97
C LEU A 84 3.63 -11.93 -2.37
N GLY A 85 3.55 -13.01 -1.61
CA GLY A 85 4.66 -13.90 -1.32
C GLY A 85 4.54 -15.19 -2.12
N ASP A 86 5.42 -16.15 -1.83
CA ASP A 86 5.41 -17.44 -2.52
C ASP A 86 4.22 -18.32 -2.10
N ASP A 87 3.79 -18.24 -0.82
CA ASP A 87 2.76 -19.09 -0.24
C ASP A 87 1.37 -18.45 -0.31
N ARG A 88 1.27 -17.16 -0.01
CA ARG A 88 -0.01 -16.44 0.03
C ARG A 88 0.13 -14.97 -0.38
N ALA A 89 -1.02 -14.36 -0.68
CA ALA A 89 -1.15 -12.93 -0.91
C ALA A 89 -1.76 -12.23 0.31
N LEU A 90 -1.52 -10.92 0.43
CA LEU A 90 -2.18 -10.02 1.36
C LEU A 90 -2.82 -8.88 0.59
N LEU A 91 -4.11 -8.64 0.82
CA LEU A 91 -4.82 -7.43 0.40
C LEU A 91 -5.05 -6.55 1.62
N LEU A 92 -4.59 -5.32 1.58
CA LEU A 92 -4.90 -4.29 2.56
C LEU A 92 -6.02 -3.42 2.02
N ASP A 93 -7.15 -3.41 2.71
CA ASP A 93 -8.42 -2.73 2.44
C ASP A 93 -9.20 -3.30 1.24
N THR A 94 -10.53 -3.12 1.28
CA THR A 94 -11.46 -3.63 0.27
C THR A 94 -12.30 -2.54 -0.41
N GLY A 95 -12.01 -1.28 -0.14
CA GLY A 95 -12.64 -0.15 -0.82
C GLY A 95 -13.99 0.27 -0.25
N ALA A 96 -14.60 1.25 -0.91
CA ALA A 96 -15.79 1.99 -0.46
C ALA A 96 -17.09 1.50 -1.12
N THR A 97 -17.09 0.37 -1.82
CA THR A 97 -18.25 -0.10 -2.62
C THR A 97 -18.42 -1.60 -2.50
N ASP A 98 -19.62 -2.03 -2.15
CA ASP A 98 -20.00 -3.43 -1.95
C ASP A 98 -20.42 -4.15 -3.25
N ASN A 99 -21.00 -3.42 -4.20
CA ASN A 99 -21.57 -3.98 -5.41
C ASN A 99 -20.49 -4.51 -6.38
N PRO A 100 -20.37 -5.86 -6.58
CA PRO A 100 -19.35 -6.45 -7.44
C PRO A 100 -19.53 -6.18 -8.93
N GLU A 101 -20.75 -5.79 -9.38
CA GLU A 101 -20.97 -5.44 -10.78
C GLU A 101 -20.34 -4.11 -11.15
N SER A 102 -20.42 -3.13 -10.25
CA SER A 102 -19.83 -1.80 -10.46
C SER A 102 -18.39 -1.69 -9.94
N PHE A 103 -18.00 -2.54 -8.98
CA PHE A 103 -16.68 -2.56 -8.36
C PHE A 103 -16.18 -4.00 -8.17
N PRO A 104 -15.69 -4.67 -9.22
CA PRO A 104 -15.35 -6.09 -9.22
C PRO A 104 -14.00 -6.37 -8.55
N LEU A 105 -13.85 -6.03 -7.27
CA LEU A 105 -12.57 -6.09 -6.58
C LEU A 105 -12.08 -7.54 -6.42
N TYR A 106 -12.93 -8.46 -5.97
CA TYR A 106 -12.54 -9.86 -5.78
C TYR A 106 -12.02 -10.50 -7.07
N THR A 107 -12.75 -10.33 -8.18
CA THR A 107 -12.33 -10.89 -9.46
C THR A 107 -11.05 -10.25 -9.98
N THR A 108 -10.87 -8.95 -9.76
CA THR A 108 -9.63 -8.23 -10.08
C THR A 108 -8.46 -8.79 -9.28
N VAL A 109 -8.58 -8.89 -7.96
CA VAL A 109 -7.55 -9.45 -7.08
C VAL A 109 -7.23 -10.89 -7.46
N ARG A 110 -8.27 -11.73 -7.67
CA ARG A 110 -8.09 -13.14 -8.01
C ARG A 110 -7.34 -13.32 -9.34
N SER A 111 -7.60 -12.45 -10.33
CA SER A 111 -6.86 -12.47 -11.61
C SER A 111 -5.36 -12.19 -11.47
N LEU A 112 -4.97 -11.43 -10.44
CA LEU A 112 -3.56 -11.07 -10.17
C LEU A 112 -2.83 -12.13 -9.35
N ILE A 113 -3.52 -12.79 -8.40
CA ILE A 113 -2.89 -13.74 -7.48
C ILE A 113 -3.01 -15.22 -7.92
N GLY A 114 -3.88 -15.53 -8.91
CA GLY A 114 -4.16 -16.91 -9.33
C GLY A 114 -4.75 -17.73 -8.20
N GLU A 115 -4.29 -18.96 -7.99
CA GLU A 115 -4.80 -19.91 -7.00
C GLU A 115 -4.24 -19.71 -5.58
N ARG A 116 -3.41 -18.66 -5.34
CA ARG A 116 -2.82 -18.42 -4.00
C ARG A 116 -3.91 -18.16 -2.97
N SER A 117 -3.68 -18.61 -1.75
CA SER A 117 -4.49 -18.17 -0.61
C SER A 117 -4.34 -16.66 -0.41
N LEU A 118 -5.40 -16.03 0.10
CA LEU A 118 -5.49 -14.58 0.29
C LEU A 118 -5.82 -14.26 1.74
N LEU A 119 -4.98 -13.44 2.36
CA LEU A 119 -5.30 -12.76 3.61
C LEU A 119 -5.82 -11.36 3.27
N VAL A 120 -7.00 -11.01 3.79
CA VAL A 120 -7.59 -9.67 3.70
C VAL A 120 -7.52 -9.02 5.07
N LEU A 121 -6.82 -7.89 5.15
CA LEU A 121 -6.71 -7.04 6.34
C LEU A 121 -7.21 -5.64 6.05
N HIS A 122 -7.57 -4.92 7.10
CA HIS A 122 -8.01 -3.54 7.01
C HIS A 122 -7.05 -2.62 7.77
N SER A 123 -6.76 -1.48 7.17
CA SER A 123 -6.02 -0.42 7.84
C SER A 123 -6.79 0.11 9.06
N HIS A 124 -8.12 0.14 8.96
CA HIS A 124 -9.07 0.45 10.04
C HIS A 124 -10.52 0.14 9.61
N SER A 125 -11.52 0.42 10.45
CA SER A 125 -12.91 -0.02 10.30
C SER A 125 -13.84 0.95 9.56
N HIS A 126 -13.38 2.05 8.98
CA HIS A 126 -14.27 2.91 8.19
C HIS A 126 -14.79 2.21 6.94
N GLY A 127 -16.02 2.55 6.55
CA GLY A 127 -16.71 1.86 5.46
C GLY A 127 -16.02 1.92 4.11
N ASP A 128 -15.23 2.95 3.86
CA ASP A 128 -14.45 3.10 2.64
C ASP A 128 -13.19 2.20 2.58
N HIS A 129 -12.90 1.48 3.68
CA HIS A 129 -11.81 0.50 3.75
C HIS A 129 -12.30 -0.95 3.82
N CYS A 130 -13.58 -1.17 4.18
CA CYS A 130 -14.10 -2.52 4.43
C CYS A 130 -15.43 -2.83 3.71
N ARG A 131 -15.99 -1.91 2.93
CA ARG A 131 -17.31 -2.11 2.31
C ARG A 131 -17.32 -3.21 1.26
N GLY A 132 -16.19 -3.52 0.62
CA GLY A 132 -16.08 -4.61 -0.33
C GLY A 132 -15.94 -6.01 0.26
N ASP A 133 -15.95 -6.16 1.59
CA ASP A 133 -15.71 -7.42 2.32
C ASP A 133 -16.65 -8.55 1.91
N GLU A 134 -17.90 -8.24 1.60
CA GLU A 134 -18.87 -9.27 1.17
C GLU A 134 -18.42 -10.02 -0.08
N GLN A 135 -17.62 -9.40 -0.95
CA GLN A 135 -17.06 -10.06 -2.12
C GLN A 135 -16.04 -11.15 -1.75
N PHE A 136 -15.43 -11.06 -0.56
CA PHE A 136 -14.41 -11.99 -0.06
C PHE A 136 -14.97 -12.99 0.95
N THR A 137 -16.17 -12.75 1.48
CA THR A 137 -16.82 -13.60 2.47
C THR A 137 -17.12 -14.99 1.88
N ALA A 138 -16.79 -16.03 2.63
CA ALA A 138 -16.99 -17.45 2.26
C ALA A 138 -16.29 -17.88 0.95
N GLN A 139 -15.35 -17.12 0.44
CA GLN A 139 -14.56 -17.52 -0.72
C GLN A 139 -13.48 -18.54 -0.33
N ALA A 140 -13.32 -19.59 -1.13
CA ALA A 140 -12.33 -20.62 -0.88
C ALA A 140 -10.90 -20.03 -0.89
N GLY A 141 -10.09 -20.36 0.12
CA GLY A 141 -8.72 -19.88 0.23
C GLY A 141 -8.58 -18.40 0.62
N VAL A 142 -9.65 -17.79 1.13
CA VAL A 142 -9.65 -16.41 1.66
C VAL A 142 -9.78 -16.44 3.18
N GLU A 143 -8.87 -15.78 3.86
CA GLU A 143 -8.93 -15.43 5.27
C GLU A 143 -9.26 -13.94 5.37
N LEU A 144 -10.49 -13.61 5.75
CA LEU A 144 -10.95 -12.23 5.94
C LEU A 144 -10.92 -11.92 7.44
N VAL A 145 -10.10 -10.97 7.84
CA VAL A 145 -10.03 -10.49 9.22
C VAL A 145 -11.08 -9.41 9.44
N ALA A 146 -11.98 -9.64 10.42
CA ALA A 146 -13.03 -8.68 10.70
C ALA A 146 -12.46 -7.28 11.04
N PRO A 147 -13.01 -6.19 10.44
CA PRO A 147 -12.48 -4.83 10.56
C PRO A 147 -12.87 -4.17 11.89
N ASN A 148 -12.69 -4.87 12.99
CA ASN A 148 -12.99 -4.36 14.32
C ASN A 148 -11.92 -4.76 15.34
N THR A 149 -11.96 -4.12 16.51
CA THR A 149 -10.97 -4.35 17.56
C THR A 149 -10.85 -5.82 17.98
N ALA A 150 -11.96 -6.56 18.01
CA ALA A 150 -11.95 -7.98 18.40
C ALA A 150 -11.30 -8.85 17.33
N GLY A 151 -11.66 -8.65 16.04
CA GLY A 151 -11.09 -9.37 14.90
C GLY A 151 -9.59 -9.08 14.77
N LEU A 152 -9.20 -7.82 14.83
CA LEU A 152 -7.79 -7.43 14.80
C LEU A 152 -7.01 -8.07 15.95
N ARG A 153 -7.51 -8.04 17.18
CA ARG A 153 -6.85 -8.67 18.34
C ARG A 153 -6.69 -10.17 18.16
N ALA A 154 -7.76 -10.87 17.77
CA ALA A 154 -7.70 -12.31 17.52
C ALA A 154 -6.64 -12.65 16.47
N PHE A 155 -6.58 -11.89 15.38
CA PHE A 155 -5.56 -12.04 14.35
C PHE A 155 -4.16 -11.76 14.88
N LEU A 156 -3.95 -10.66 15.58
CA LEU A 156 -2.64 -10.27 16.11
C LEU A 156 -2.14 -11.21 17.21
N ASP A 157 -3.04 -11.83 17.99
CA ASP A 157 -2.65 -12.81 19.01
C ASP A 157 -2.23 -14.16 18.40
N ALA A 158 -2.76 -14.48 17.20
CA ALA A 158 -2.37 -15.66 16.42
C ALA A 158 -1.12 -15.43 15.55
N ALA A 159 -0.77 -14.17 15.25
CA ALA A 159 0.37 -13.83 14.41
C ALA A 159 1.71 -14.14 15.09
N ASP A 160 2.68 -14.53 14.29
CA ASP A 160 4.05 -14.76 14.76
C ASP A 160 4.65 -13.48 15.35
N ARG A 161 5.35 -13.66 16.49
CA ARG A 161 6.09 -12.58 17.14
C ARG A 161 7.58 -12.80 16.98
N THR A 162 8.27 -11.79 16.43
CA THR A 162 9.74 -11.75 16.43
C THR A 162 10.17 -10.63 17.38
N GLY A 163 10.49 -11.00 18.60
CA GLY A 163 10.74 -10.01 19.66
C GLY A 163 9.45 -9.28 20.08
N ASN A 164 9.43 -7.95 19.96
CA ASN A 164 8.26 -7.11 20.24
C ASN A 164 7.43 -6.82 18.98
N ASP A 165 7.87 -7.27 17.80
CA ASP A 165 7.21 -6.98 16.54
C ASP A 165 6.31 -8.13 16.12
N ARG A 166 5.10 -7.81 15.70
CA ARG A 166 4.18 -8.76 15.07
C ARG A 166 4.45 -8.75 13.57
N ASN A 167 4.51 -9.92 12.97
CA ASN A 167 4.74 -10.04 11.55
C ASN A 167 3.84 -11.09 10.90
N ILE A 168 3.62 -10.88 9.60
CA ILE A 168 2.87 -11.76 8.72
C ILE A 168 3.88 -12.29 7.72
N GLU A 169 4.04 -13.63 7.66
CA GLU A 169 4.86 -14.28 6.66
C GLU A 169 3.99 -14.69 5.47
N LEU A 170 4.39 -14.25 4.26
CA LEU A 170 3.67 -14.54 3.02
C LEU A 170 4.37 -15.62 2.17
N GLY A 171 5.45 -16.21 2.68
CA GLY A 171 6.36 -17.04 1.91
C GLY A 171 7.48 -16.22 1.28
N GLY A 172 8.60 -16.09 2.01
CA GLY A 172 9.74 -15.27 1.57
C GLY A 172 9.50 -13.76 1.55
N ARG A 173 8.32 -13.29 1.96
CA ARG A 173 7.98 -11.87 2.12
C ARG A 173 7.37 -11.63 3.49
N LYS A 174 8.02 -10.79 4.28
CA LYS A 174 7.60 -10.45 5.63
C LYS A 174 6.98 -9.07 5.70
N VAL A 175 5.80 -8.99 6.33
CA VAL A 175 5.07 -7.75 6.56
C VAL A 175 4.94 -7.54 8.07
N PHE A 176 5.44 -6.42 8.57
CA PHE A 176 5.35 -6.06 10.00
C PHE A 176 4.09 -5.27 10.25
N VAL A 177 3.43 -5.53 11.38
CA VAL A 177 2.21 -4.86 11.79
C VAL A 177 2.50 -3.95 12.98
N LEU A 178 2.24 -2.65 12.79
CA LEU A 178 2.31 -1.65 13.85
C LEU A 178 0.87 -1.20 14.19
N GLU A 179 0.47 -1.32 15.43
CA GLU A 179 -0.80 -0.73 15.90
C GLU A 179 -0.64 0.80 15.93
N THR A 180 -1.54 1.51 15.24
CA THR A 180 -1.49 2.97 15.08
C THR A 180 -2.82 3.62 15.42
N PRO A 181 -3.36 3.44 16.67
CA PRO A 181 -4.59 4.08 17.08
C PRO A 181 -4.49 5.59 17.06
N GLY A 182 -5.65 6.25 16.88
CA GLY A 182 -5.77 7.71 16.93
C GLY A 182 -6.73 8.27 15.88
N HIS A 183 -6.63 7.85 14.62
CA HIS A 183 -7.69 8.06 13.63
C HIS A 183 -8.89 7.16 13.98
N GLN A 184 -8.65 5.85 14.12
CA GLN A 184 -9.55 4.88 14.76
C GLN A 184 -8.77 4.04 15.79
N GLU A 185 -9.50 3.33 16.66
CA GLU A 185 -8.93 2.56 17.76
C GLU A 185 -8.13 1.34 17.26
N GLU A 186 -8.64 0.70 16.20
CA GLU A 186 -8.07 -0.49 15.57
C GLU A 186 -7.16 -0.17 14.36
N SER A 187 -6.79 1.09 14.16
CA SER A 187 -5.90 1.46 13.05
C SER A 187 -4.55 0.75 13.14
N ILE A 188 -4.09 0.27 11.99
CA ILE A 188 -2.77 -0.34 11.82
C ILE A 188 -2.00 0.29 10.67
N THR A 189 -0.69 0.22 10.78
CA THR A 189 0.26 0.50 9.71
C THR A 189 1.03 -0.77 9.39
N LEU A 190 1.17 -1.11 8.12
CA LEU A 190 1.98 -2.23 7.69
C LEU A 190 3.33 -1.74 7.16
N TYR A 191 4.41 -2.45 7.50
CA TYR A 191 5.70 -2.28 6.84
C TYR A 191 6.03 -3.53 6.02
N ASP A 192 6.10 -3.37 4.72
CA ASP A 192 6.50 -4.42 3.82
C ASP A 192 8.01 -4.42 3.62
N SER A 193 8.66 -5.52 4.01
CA SER A 193 10.12 -5.63 3.97
C SER A 193 10.69 -5.69 2.55
N GLN A 194 9.90 -6.09 1.56
CA GLN A 194 10.34 -6.19 0.16
C GLN A 194 10.37 -4.82 -0.52
N THR A 195 9.26 -4.09 -0.50
CA THR A 195 9.19 -2.74 -1.08
C THR A 195 9.79 -1.68 -0.15
N ARG A 196 9.88 -1.97 1.14
CA ARG A 196 10.26 -1.03 2.20
C ARG A 196 9.29 0.14 2.33
N TRP A 197 8.02 -0.13 2.03
CA TRP A 197 6.92 0.83 2.19
C TRP A 197 6.28 0.71 3.56
N LEU A 198 5.86 1.84 4.10
CA LEU A 198 4.86 1.92 5.16
C LEU A 198 3.50 2.15 4.51
N LEU A 199 2.56 1.24 4.74
CA LEU A 199 1.17 1.32 4.29
C LEU A 199 0.35 1.77 5.49
N THR A 200 -0.10 3.00 5.50
CA THR A 200 -0.56 3.70 6.71
C THR A 200 -2.07 3.88 6.80
N GLY A 201 -2.84 3.44 5.78
CA GLY A 201 -4.27 3.74 5.74
C GLY A 201 -4.51 5.23 5.93
N ASP A 202 -5.39 5.57 6.87
CA ASP A 202 -5.72 6.95 7.21
C ASP A 202 -4.91 7.54 8.38
N THR A 203 -3.92 6.79 8.84
CA THR A 203 -3.00 7.32 9.84
C THR A 203 -2.10 8.42 9.25
N VAL A 204 -1.60 8.24 8.01
CA VAL A 204 -0.81 9.26 7.29
C VAL A 204 -1.06 9.12 5.80
N TYR A 205 -1.57 10.15 5.16
CA TYR A 205 -1.76 10.25 3.71
C TYR A 205 -1.70 11.71 3.26
N PRO A 206 -1.46 12.02 1.98
CA PRO A 206 -1.49 13.39 1.49
C PRO A 206 -2.93 13.93 1.46
N GLY A 207 -3.41 14.43 2.59
CA GLY A 207 -4.80 14.87 2.75
C GLY A 207 -5.13 15.52 4.07
N LEU A 208 -6.43 15.66 4.34
CA LEU A 208 -7.00 16.18 5.58
C LEU A 208 -7.32 15.03 6.54
N ILE A 209 -6.42 14.79 7.47
CA ILE A 209 -6.50 13.68 8.41
C ILE A 209 -7.28 14.08 9.65
N TYR A 210 -8.42 13.45 9.88
CA TYR A 210 -9.22 13.63 11.09
C TYR A 210 -8.71 12.74 12.22
N VAL A 211 -8.48 13.34 13.38
CA VAL A 211 -7.93 12.64 14.55
C VAL A 211 -9.00 12.56 15.64
N LYS A 212 -9.44 11.33 15.96
CA LYS A 212 -10.44 11.05 16.99
C LYS A 212 -9.84 11.09 18.39
N ASP A 213 -8.69 10.44 18.58
CA ASP A 213 -7.90 10.42 19.82
C ASP A 213 -6.53 11.04 19.58
N TRP A 214 -6.34 12.26 20.05
CA TRP A 214 -5.13 13.03 19.80
C TRP A 214 -3.88 12.43 20.42
N GLU A 215 -3.97 12.00 21.67
CA GLU A 215 -2.81 11.46 22.39
C GLU A 215 -2.38 10.12 21.78
N ALA A 216 -3.34 9.22 21.52
CA ALA A 216 -3.07 7.96 20.85
C ALA A 216 -2.46 8.17 19.46
N TYR A 217 -2.96 9.16 18.70
CA TYR A 217 -2.42 9.51 17.39
C TYR A 217 -0.99 10.02 17.47
N ARG A 218 -0.71 10.95 18.37
CA ARG A 218 0.63 11.50 18.58
C ARG A 218 1.65 10.41 18.95
N GLU A 219 1.27 9.51 19.86
CA GLU A 219 2.10 8.37 20.23
C GLU A 219 2.31 7.40 19.07
N SER A 220 1.28 7.15 18.26
CA SER A 220 1.35 6.32 17.07
C SER A 220 2.30 6.91 16.03
N ILE A 221 2.19 8.20 15.72
CA ILE A 221 3.09 8.87 14.79
C ILE A 221 4.53 8.82 15.30
N SER A 222 4.76 9.09 16.59
CA SER A 222 6.10 9.00 17.17
C SER A 222 6.70 7.59 17.07
N ARG A 223 5.88 6.55 17.27
CA ARG A 223 6.27 5.14 17.13
C ARG A 223 6.62 4.82 15.68
N VAL A 224 5.78 5.19 14.70
CA VAL A 224 6.01 4.94 13.27
C VAL A 224 7.22 5.73 12.77
N ALA A 225 7.40 6.98 13.20
CA ALA A 225 8.56 7.79 12.86
C ALA A 225 9.86 7.20 13.41
N ARG A 226 9.85 6.67 14.63
CA ARG A 226 10.98 5.94 15.22
C ARG A 226 11.26 4.64 14.49
N PHE A 227 10.21 3.88 14.13
CA PHE A 227 10.34 2.68 13.31
C PHE A 227 11.01 3.01 11.98
N ALA A 228 10.55 4.06 11.29
CA ALA A 228 11.10 4.49 10.00
C ALA A 228 12.60 4.92 10.09
N ARG A 229 13.05 5.46 11.24
CA ARG A 229 14.49 5.76 11.44
C ARG A 229 15.35 4.51 11.59
N ASN A 230 14.79 3.42 12.11
CA ASN A 230 15.51 2.18 12.40
C ASN A 230 15.39 1.14 11.28
N HIS A 231 14.52 1.38 10.29
CA HIS A 231 14.29 0.52 9.15
C HIS A 231 14.51 1.28 7.84
N ALA A 232 14.84 0.57 6.78
CA ALA A 232 15.13 1.18 5.49
C ALA A 232 13.84 1.60 4.74
N VAL A 233 12.97 2.39 5.38
CA VAL A 233 11.73 2.88 4.76
C VAL A 233 12.06 3.84 3.62
N VAL A 234 11.43 3.62 2.45
CA VAL A 234 11.64 4.45 1.25
C VAL A 234 10.42 5.29 0.89
N ALA A 235 9.22 4.88 1.30
CA ALA A 235 7.99 5.62 1.06
C ALA A 235 6.96 5.35 2.16
N VAL A 236 6.08 6.32 2.38
CA VAL A 236 4.88 6.22 3.23
C VAL A 236 3.67 6.39 2.31
N LEU A 237 2.79 5.40 2.29
CA LEU A 237 1.66 5.31 1.39
C LEU A 237 0.39 5.19 2.21
N GLY A 238 -0.47 6.20 2.14
CA GLY A 238 -1.79 6.17 2.77
C GLY A 238 -2.88 5.69 1.83
N ALA A 239 -4.13 5.76 2.30
CA ALA A 239 -5.27 5.28 1.53
C ALA A 239 -5.92 6.35 0.64
N HIS A 240 -5.56 7.63 0.77
CA HIS A 240 -6.18 8.72 0.03
C HIS A 240 -5.19 9.72 -0.53
N ILE A 241 -5.64 10.51 -1.51
CA ILE A 241 -5.02 11.76 -1.94
C ILE A 241 -6.11 12.83 -1.94
N GLU A 242 -5.95 13.82 -1.06
CA GLU A 242 -6.83 14.98 -0.97
C GLU A 242 -6.04 16.30 -1.10
N MET A 243 -4.71 16.27 -0.92
CA MET A 243 -3.86 17.42 -1.19
C MET A 243 -3.77 17.66 -2.70
N THR A 244 -3.65 18.94 -3.04
CA THR A 244 -3.32 19.35 -4.41
C THR A 244 -1.81 19.29 -4.65
N ASP A 245 -1.38 19.50 -5.89
CA ASP A 245 0.04 19.65 -6.26
C ASP A 245 0.68 20.95 -5.73
N ARG A 246 -0.09 21.75 -4.94
CA ARG A 246 0.37 22.95 -4.25
C ARG A 246 0.50 22.70 -2.75
N ALA A 247 1.63 23.03 -2.20
CA ALA A 247 1.92 22.85 -0.78
C ALA A 247 0.84 23.51 0.11
N GLY A 248 0.32 22.74 1.06
CA GLY A 248 -0.66 23.20 2.05
C GLY A 248 -2.10 23.37 1.52
N GLU A 249 -2.37 23.11 0.23
CA GLU A 249 -3.72 23.19 -0.33
C GLU A 249 -4.34 21.80 -0.47
N HIS A 250 -5.60 21.64 -0.09
CA HIS A 250 -6.34 20.39 -0.25
C HIS A 250 -7.71 20.64 -0.90
N TYR A 251 -8.24 19.59 -1.52
CA TYR A 251 -9.61 19.59 -2.04
C TYR A 251 -10.62 19.53 -0.88
N PRO A 252 -11.77 20.20 -1.01
CA PRO A 252 -12.87 20.04 -0.06
C PRO A 252 -13.35 18.57 -0.02
N ILE A 253 -13.80 18.12 1.17
CA ILE A 253 -14.42 16.80 1.33
C ILE A 253 -15.59 16.65 0.35
N GLY A 254 -15.73 15.45 -0.22
CA GLY A 254 -16.76 15.13 -1.21
C GLY A 254 -16.43 15.56 -2.64
N THR A 255 -15.22 16.11 -2.89
CA THR A 255 -14.80 16.46 -4.24
C THR A 255 -14.58 15.21 -5.08
N VAL A 256 -15.36 15.07 -6.15
CA VAL A 256 -15.30 13.91 -7.07
C VAL A 256 -14.26 14.08 -8.17
N TYR A 257 -13.90 15.32 -8.53
CA TYR A 257 -12.94 15.61 -9.58
C TYR A 257 -11.72 16.37 -9.04
N GLN A 258 -10.57 15.70 -9.04
CA GLN A 258 -9.33 16.20 -8.44
C GLN A 258 -8.15 16.12 -9.44
N PRO A 259 -8.13 16.95 -10.51
CA PRO A 259 -7.15 16.82 -11.61
C PRO A 259 -5.72 17.20 -11.25
N HIS A 260 -5.49 17.83 -10.10
CA HIS A 260 -4.21 18.32 -9.62
C HIS A 260 -3.85 17.69 -8.28
N GLU A 261 -4.01 16.37 -8.14
CA GLU A 261 -3.65 15.65 -6.94
C GLU A 261 -2.15 15.67 -6.68
N ALA A 262 -1.76 15.76 -5.41
CA ALA A 262 -0.40 15.52 -4.96
C ALA A 262 0.05 14.08 -5.29
N PRO A 263 1.35 13.79 -5.35
CA PRO A 263 1.84 12.42 -5.44
C PRO A 263 1.38 11.55 -4.26
N LEU A 264 1.00 10.28 -4.53
CA LEU A 264 0.63 9.33 -3.47
C LEU A 264 1.76 9.10 -2.45
N PRO A 265 3.02 8.82 -2.85
CA PRO A 265 4.07 8.51 -1.90
C PRO A 265 4.56 9.77 -1.18
N LEU A 266 4.45 9.73 0.14
CA LEU A 266 5.13 10.66 1.03
C LEU A 266 6.55 10.17 1.34
N SER A 267 7.45 11.11 1.59
CA SER A 267 8.81 10.77 2.00
C SER A 267 8.87 10.39 3.49
N PRO A 268 9.83 9.56 3.93
CA PRO A 268 10.07 9.36 5.36
C PRO A 268 10.39 10.66 6.11
N LYS A 269 10.87 11.70 5.41
CA LYS A 269 11.10 13.03 5.98
C LYS A 269 9.78 13.73 6.33
N ALA A 270 8.74 13.59 5.50
CA ALA A 270 7.41 14.14 5.80
C ALA A 270 6.87 13.57 7.12
N LEU A 271 7.03 12.26 7.34
CA LEU A 271 6.68 11.61 8.61
C LEU A 271 7.46 12.16 9.82
N GLN A 272 8.77 12.43 9.65
CA GLN A 272 9.58 13.06 10.72
C GLN A 272 9.12 14.50 11.00
N THR A 273 8.75 15.24 9.97
CA THR A 273 8.19 16.60 10.09
C THR A 273 6.88 16.57 10.87
N LEU A 274 5.99 15.60 10.57
CA LEU A 274 4.74 15.39 11.29
C LEU A 274 4.99 15.09 12.77
N ASP A 275 5.86 14.12 13.11
CA ASP A 275 6.24 13.78 14.48
C ASP A 275 6.70 15.01 15.27
N THR A 276 7.55 15.83 14.63
CA THR A 276 8.05 17.06 15.23
C THR A 276 6.96 18.12 15.45
N ALA A 277 6.02 18.25 14.52
CA ALA A 277 4.90 19.18 14.62
C ALA A 277 3.92 18.77 15.74
N LEU A 278 3.54 17.49 15.76
CA LEU A 278 2.63 16.95 16.77
C LEU A 278 3.19 17.01 18.21
N ALA A 279 4.52 16.88 18.36
CA ALA A 279 5.16 17.02 19.67
C ALA A 279 4.98 18.42 20.28
N LYS A 280 4.67 19.44 19.47
CA LYS A 280 4.47 20.84 19.91
C LYS A 280 3.00 21.24 19.96
N ALA A 281 2.10 20.45 19.34
CA ALA A 281 0.69 20.74 19.25
C ALA A 281 -0.06 20.18 20.47
N ASP A 282 -1.10 20.89 20.92
CA ASP A 282 -1.90 20.52 22.10
C ASP A 282 -3.22 19.79 21.75
N GLY A 283 -3.46 19.51 20.47
CA GLY A 283 -4.65 18.81 19.98
C GLY A 283 -5.95 19.63 19.96
N LYS A 284 -5.85 20.95 20.09
CA LYS A 284 -7.02 21.84 20.01
C LYS A 284 -7.16 22.49 18.66
N GLU A 285 -6.04 22.74 18.00
CA GLU A 285 -5.98 23.44 16.72
C GLU A 285 -5.51 22.50 15.60
N THR A 286 -5.89 22.84 14.38
CA THR A 286 -5.43 22.18 13.17
C THR A 286 -3.94 22.38 12.98
N VAL A 287 -3.21 21.31 12.69
CA VAL A 287 -1.78 21.36 12.32
C VAL A 287 -1.69 21.34 10.80
N GLN A 288 -1.34 22.49 10.22
CA GLN A 288 -1.18 22.68 8.78
C GLN A 288 0.27 22.41 8.38
N LEU A 289 0.48 21.46 7.46
CA LEU A 289 1.77 21.15 6.85
C LEU A 289 1.65 21.15 5.32
N ASP A 290 2.76 21.09 4.62
CA ASP A 290 2.78 21.17 3.16
C ASP A 290 2.11 19.96 2.49
N GLU A 291 2.35 18.76 3.07
CA GLU A 291 1.88 17.50 2.49
C GLU A 291 0.59 16.96 3.11
N PHE A 292 0.15 17.50 4.26
CA PHE A 292 -1.08 17.05 4.92
C PHE A 292 -1.56 18.05 6.00
N VAL A 293 -2.82 17.92 6.36
CA VAL A 293 -3.46 18.72 7.41
C VAL A 293 -3.99 17.77 8.47
N ILE A 294 -3.66 18.02 9.73
CA ILE A 294 -4.12 17.19 10.84
C ILE A 294 -5.17 17.98 11.62
N GLN A 295 -6.39 17.45 11.64
CA GLN A 295 -7.53 18.10 12.29
C GLN A 295 -8.07 17.27 13.46
N PRO A 296 -7.96 17.76 14.70
CA PRO A 296 -8.62 17.13 15.84
C PRO A 296 -10.14 17.15 15.66
N MET A 297 -10.80 16.00 15.82
CA MET A 297 -12.26 15.92 15.78
C MET A 297 -12.87 16.63 16.99
N ASN A 298 -13.91 17.45 16.74
CA ASN A 298 -14.76 17.96 17.81
C ASN A 298 -15.72 16.87 18.33
N ALA A 299 -16.46 17.16 19.40
CA ALA A 299 -17.35 16.20 20.04
C ALA A 299 -18.45 15.66 19.10
N MET A 300 -18.99 16.50 18.21
CA MET A 300 -19.99 16.08 17.23
C MET A 300 -19.39 15.14 16.18
N GLN A 301 -18.21 15.47 15.64
CA GLN A 301 -17.51 14.62 14.67
C GLN A 301 -17.15 13.25 15.27
N ARG A 302 -16.68 13.20 16.52
CA ARG A 302 -16.42 11.93 17.23
C ARG A 302 -17.69 11.09 17.37
N THR A 303 -18.83 11.71 17.70
CA THR A 303 -20.11 11.01 17.79
C THR A 303 -20.53 10.45 16.43
N LEU A 304 -20.44 11.23 15.36
CA LEU A 304 -20.78 10.78 14.01
C LEU A 304 -19.85 9.64 13.55
N SER A 305 -18.55 9.73 13.80
CA SER A 305 -17.58 8.66 13.51
C SER A 305 -17.93 7.36 14.26
N ASN A 306 -18.33 7.44 15.54
CA ASN A 306 -18.76 6.27 16.30
C ASN A 306 -20.06 5.64 15.76
N VAL A 307 -21.02 6.47 15.31
CA VAL A 307 -22.27 6.00 14.71
C VAL A 307 -22.01 5.34 13.35
N ALA A 308 -21.19 5.95 12.50
CA ALA A 308 -20.81 5.37 11.21
C ALA A 308 -20.17 3.99 11.41
N ARG A 309 -19.26 3.86 12.37
CA ARG A 309 -18.61 2.61 12.74
C ARG A 309 -19.60 1.52 13.20
N PHE A 310 -20.64 1.90 13.96
CA PHE A 310 -21.65 0.95 14.42
C PHE A 310 -22.43 0.28 13.28
N PHE A 311 -22.59 0.95 12.14
CA PHE A 311 -23.26 0.41 10.96
C PHE A 311 -22.32 -0.36 10.00
N THR A 312 -21.03 -0.35 10.23
CA THR A 312 -20.01 -1.04 9.42
C THR A 312 -19.39 -2.24 10.14
N GLN A 313 -19.71 -2.46 11.40
CA GLN A 313 -19.33 -3.61 12.24
C GLN A 313 -20.53 -4.54 12.46
#